data_6026496d2724b37cb9886b9b399e5888
#
_entry.id   6026496d2724b37cb9886b9b399e5888
#
_cell.length_a   1.000
_cell.length_b   1.000
_cell.length_c   1.000
_cell.angle_alpha   90.00
_cell.angle_beta   90.00
_cell.angle_gamma   90.00
#
_symmetry.space_group_name_H-M   'P 1'
#
loop_
_entity.id
_entity.type
_entity.pdbx_description
1 polymer ?
#
loop_
_entity_poly.entity_id
_entity_poly.type
_entity_poly.pdbx_seq_one_letter_code
_entity_poly.pdbx_strand_id
1 'polypeptide(L)'
;MKALRTLNPLFWKYRNRLIAGFVFIIFTNGLAVFAPALVGEGVNVLREAYVNYLEPVANATNETEISAVFENNKDIKLPQILATIAKWTGFSSEWDGEVNTMKDVHRLVIVIAVFQALLYLISFLIKGVFLYFTRQTIIVNSRIMEFDLKKKIYAHYQKLDASFYKANDTGDLMNRISEDVSKVRMYLGPAVMYSLNLAALIILVVWIMLTIDVTLTIYALLPLPLM
;
A
#
# COMPACT_ATOMS: atom_id res chain seq x y z
N MET A 1 -25.75 -10.70 18.77
CA MET A 1 -24.65 -11.55 18.27
C MET A 1 -25.10 -12.90 17.67
N LYS A 2 -26.28 -13.45 17.99
CA LYS A 2 -26.79 -14.71 17.37
C LYS A 2 -26.98 -14.62 15.86
N ALA A 3 -27.40 -13.46 15.33
CA ALA A 3 -27.63 -13.25 13.89
C ALA A 3 -26.33 -13.33 13.03
N LEU A 4 -25.18 -12.91 13.56
CA LEU A 4 -23.89 -13.02 12.85
C LEU A 4 -23.41 -14.49 12.74
N ARG A 5 -23.84 -15.33 13.66
CA ARG A 5 -23.49 -16.76 13.65
C ARG A 5 -24.12 -17.52 12.47
N THR A 6 -25.23 -17.03 11.94
CA THR A 6 -25.88 -17.60 10.75
C THR A 6 -25.10 -17.32 9.45
N LEU A 7 -24.19 -16.34 9.45
CA LEU A 7 -23.32 -16.01 8.32
C LEU A 7 -22.02 -16.83 8.29
N ASN A 8 -21.65 -17.49 9.41
CA ASN A 8 -20.44 -18.31 9.49
C ASN A 8 -20.31 -19.35 8.37
N PRO A 9 -21.36 -20.12 8.01
CA PRO A 9 -21.24 -21.10 6.93
C PRO A 9 -20.90 -20.46 5.56
N LEU A 10 -21.34 -19.20 5.32
CA LEU A 10 -20.97 -18.47 4.11
C LEU A 10 -19.48 -18.09 4.12
N PHE A 11 -18.97 -17.62 5.26
CA PHE A 11 -17.53 -17.32 5.39
C PHE A 11 -16.68 -18.57 5.15
N TRP A 12 -17.05 -19.70 5.70
CA TRP A 12 -16.33 -20.97 5.49
C TRP A 12 -16.38 -21.44 4.04
N LYS A 13 -17.53 -21.31 3.37
CA LYS A 13 -17.68 -21.68 1.95
C LYS A 13 -16.74 -20.86 1.05
N TYR A 14 -16.52 -19.59 1.36
CA TYR A 14 -15.75 -18.66 0.53
C TYR A 14 -14.41 -18.25 1.12
N ARG A 15 -13.92 -18.99 2.15
CA ARG A 15 -12.69 -18.66 2.89
C ARG A 15 -11.47 -18.45 2.01
N ASN A 16 -11.27 -19.27 0.97
CA ASN A 16 -10.09 -19.19 0.11
C ASN A 16 -10.01 -17.85 -0.64
N ARG A 17 -11.15 -17.32 -1.10
CA ARG A 17 -11.21 -16.01 -1.74
C ARG A 17 -10.98 -14.88 -0.74
N LEU A 18 -11.51 -15.01 0.48
CA LEU A 18 -11.29 -14.03 1.54
C LEU A 18 -9.81 -13.99 1.96
N ILE A 19 -9.16 -15.15 2.10
CA ILE A 19 -7.72 -15.26 2.39
C ILE A 19 -6.90 -14.63 1.26
N ALA A 20 -7.21 -14.92 0.01
CA ALA A 20 -6.55 -14.30 -1.13
C ALA A 20 -6.69 -12.76 -1.13
N GLY A 21 -7.91 -12.25 -0.84
CA GLY A 21 -8.13 -10.81 -0.67
C GLY A 21 -7.32 -10.21 0.47
N PHE A 22 -7.19 -10.91 1.59
CA PHE A 22 -6.36 -10.48 2.71
C PHE A 22 -4.86 -10.44 2.36
N VAL A 23 -4.37 -11.43 1.64
CA VAL A 23 -2.99 -11.44 1.13
C VAL A 23 -2.73 -10.22 0.23
N PHE A 24 -3.66 -9.93 -0.69
CA PHE A 24 -3.53 -8.74 -1.54
C PHE A 24 -3.56 -7.42 -0.74
N ILE A 25 -4.34 -7.33 0.35
CA ILE A 25 -4.33 -6.18 1.26
C ILE A 25 -2.94 -6.00 1.89
N ILE A 26 -2.32 -7.07 2.37
CA ILE A 26 -0.98 -7.02 2.96
C ILE A 26 0.04 -6.52 1.94
N PHE A 27 0.03 -7.05 0.72
CA PHE A 27 0.92 -6.59 -0.35
C PHE A 27 0.69 -5.11 -0.71
N THR A 28 -0.57 -4.69 -0.85
CA THR A 28 -0.92 -3.30 -1.17
C THR A 28 -0.42 -2.33 -0.09
N ASN A 29 -0.61 -2.68 1.19
CA ASN A 29 -0.17 -1.87 2.31
C ASN A 29 1.36 -1.91 2.49
N GLY A 30 2.00 -3.07 2.26
CA GLY A 30 3.45 -3.18 2.24
C GLY A 30 4.08 -2.23 1.22
N LEU A 31 3.59 -2.25 -0.03
CA LEU A 31 4.04 -1.33 -1.08
C LEU A 31 3.74 0.15 -0.74
N ALA A 32 2.62 0.43 -0.05
CA ALA A 32 2.28 1.79 0.35
C ALA A 32 3.27 2.38 1.37
N VAL A 33 3.81 1.54 2.24
CA VAL A 33 4.79 1.94 3.26
C VAL A 33 6.21 1.92 2.73
N PHE A 34 6.52 1.00 1.80
CA PHE A 34 7.84 0.89 1.19
C PHE A 34 8.16 2.04 0.21
N ALA A 35 7.16 2.55 -0.52
CA ALA A 35 7.37 3.63 -1.49
C ALA A 35 7.97 4.92 -0.89
N PRO A 36 7.50 5.45 0.26
CA PRO A 36 8.13 6.59 0.91
C PRO A 36 9.56 6.32 1.40
N ALA A 37 9.87 5.09 1.82
CA ALA A 37 11.22 4.72 2.24
C ALA A 37 12.22 4.78 1.07
N LEU A 38 11.81 4.37 -0.14
CA LEU A 38 12.60 4.53 -1.36
C LEU A 38 12.90 6.00 -1.66
N VAL A 39 11.91 6.88 -1.49
CA VAL A 39 12.12 8.33 -1.69
C VAL A 39 13.09 8.89 -0.65
N GLY A 40 12.96 8.46 0.62
CA GLY A 40 13.86 8.88 1.69
C GLY A 40 15.33 8.55 1.41
N GLU A 41 15.62 7.35 0.89
CA GLU A 41 16.98 6.99 0.49
C GLU A 41 17.48 7.86 -0.67
N GLY A 42 16.64 8.12 -1.67
CA GLY A 42 17.02 9.03 -2.77
C GLY A 42 17.33 10.44 -2.30
N VAL A 43 16.54 10.97 -1.36
CA VAL A 43 16.78 12.29 -0.75
C VAL A 43 18.11 12.32 0.02
N ASN A 44 18.44 11.24 0.73
CA ASN A 44 19.71 11.14 1.46
C ASN A 44 20.90 11.19 0.50
N VAL A 45 20.85 10.50 -0.63
CA VAL A 45 21.92 10.57 -1.67
C VAL A 45 22.04 11.97 -2.26
N LEU A 46 20.90 12.61 -2.56
CA LEU A 46 20.91 13.99 -3.04
C LEU A 46 21.50 14.96 -2.01
N ARG A 47 21.21 14.75 -0.73
CA ARG A 47 21.77 15.51 0.37
C ARG A 47 23.29 15.29 0.50
N GLU A 48 23.75 14.04 0.41
CA GLU A 48 25.20 13.74 0.38
C GLU A 48 25.90 14.42 -0.80
N ALA A 49 25.31 14.35 -1.99
CA ALA A 49 25.86 15.03 -3.16
C ALA A 49 25.89 16.56 -2.96
N TYR A 50 24.87 17.14 -2.32
CA TYR A 50 24.85 18.57 -2.01
C TYR A 50 25.94 18.96 -1.01
N VAL A 51 26.03 18.28 0.11
CA VAL A 51 26.97 18.60 1.20
C VAL A 51 28.41 18.34 0.78
N ASN A 52 28.69 17.29 0.03
CA ASN A 52 30.03 16.89 -0.32
C ASN A 52 30.58 17.63 -1.53
N TYR A 53 29.74 18.11 -2.44
CA TYR A 53 30.19 18.77 -3.68
C TYR A 53 29.64 20.18 -3.86
N LEU A 54 28.35 20.39 -3.80
CA LEU A 54 27.74 21.67 -4.17
C LEU A 54 28.04 22.77 -3.15
N GLU A 55 27.92 22.49 -1.86
CA GLU A 55 28.16 23.46 -0.80
C GLU A 55 29.66 23.87 -0.70
N PRO A 56 30.63 22.93 -0.69
CA PRO A 56 32.05 23.28 -0.71
C PRO A 56 32.47 24.04 -1.97
N VAL A 57 31.97 23.66 -3.14
CA VAL A 57 32.30 24.36 -4.39
C VAL A 57 31.70 25.76 -4.46
N ALA A 58 30.45 25.94 -3.89
CA ALA A 58 29.83 27.26 -3.83
C ALA A 58 30.59 28.24 -2.90
N ASN A 59 31.32 27.71 -1.91
CA ASN A 59 32.10 28.47 -0.96
C ASN A 59 33.59 28.61 -1.35
N ALA A 60 34.06 27.87 -2.38
CA ALA A 60 35.44 27.91 -2.85
C ALA A 60 35.73 29.22 -3.57
N THR A 61 36.87 29.84 -3.22
CA THR A 61 37.34 31.11 -3.80
C THR A 61 38.33 30.90 -4.94
N ASN A 62 38.96 29.71 -5.04
CA ASN A 62 40.02 29.41 -6.01
C ASN A 62 39.80 28.08 -6.72
N GLU A 63 40.29 27.94 -7.97
CA GLU A 63 40.19 26.69 -8.75
C GLU A 63 40.94 25.52 -8.10
N THR A 64 41.97 25.76 -7.31
CA THR A 64 42.71 24.75 -6.54
C THR A 64 41.87 24.16 -5.41
N GLU A 65 41.00 24.94 -4.76
CA GLU A 65 40.07 24.47 -3.74
C GLU A 65 38.97 23.61 -4.37
N ILE A 66 38.47 23.99 -5.54
CA ILE A 66 37.47 23.23 -6.28
C ILE A 66 38.03 21.86 -6.68
N SER A 67 39.27 21.79 -7.19
CA SER A 67 39.89 20.51 -7.55
C SER A 67 40.12 19.60 -6.35
N ALA A 68 40.48 20.17 -5.19
CA ALA A 68 40.68 19.42 -3.95
C ALA A 68 39.33 18.80 -3.42
N VAL A 69 38.19 19.48 -3.60
CA VAL A 69 36.89 18.96 -3.26
C VAL A 69 36.56 17.70 -4.08
N PHE A 70 36.85 17.70 -5.37
CA PHE A 70 36.62 16.56 -6.24
C PHE A 70 37.58 15.40 -5.94
N GLU A 71 38.82 15.70 -5.57
CA GLU A 71 39.83 14.68 -5.25
C GLU A 71 39.58 13.98 -3.93
N ASN A 72 39.05 14.70 -2.93
CA ASN A 72 38.69 14.13 -1.60
C ASN A 72 37.39 13.33 -1.60
N ASN A 73 36.48 13.52 -2.55
CA ASN A 73 35.16 12.96 -2.56
C ASN A 73 34.90 12.04 -3.77
N LYS A 74 35.90 11.30 -4.25
CA LYS A 74 35.80 10.44 -5.44
C LYS A 74 34.73 9.32 -5.35
N ASP A 75 34.32 8.93 -4.14
CA ASP A 75 33.46 7.77 -3.93
C ASP A 75 32.06 8.15 -3.41
N ILE A 76 31.11 8.56 -4.28
CA ILE A 76 29.69 8.55 -3.91
C ILE A 76 29.19 7.10 -3.94
N LYS A 77 28.95 6.53 -2.76
CA LYS A 77 28.33 5.22 -2.65
C LYS A 77 26.81 5.33 -2.86
N LEU A 78 26.34 4.79 -3.97
CA LEU A 78 24.89 4.59 -4.16
C LEU A 78 24.31 3.78 -3.00
N PRO A 79 23.13 4.14 -2.46
CA PRO A 79 22.43 3.34 -1.47
C PRO A 79 22.32 1.89 -1.93
N GLN A 80 22.46 0.94 -0.99
CA GLN A 80 22.50 -0.50 -1.31
C GLN A 80 21.33 -0.96 -2.16
N ILE A 81 20.12 -0.41 -1.93
CA ILE A 81 18.91 -0.74 -2.69
C ILE A 81 19.05 -0.21 -4.13
N LEU A 82 19.48 1.03 -4.31
CA LEU A 82 19.68 1.63 -5.63
C LEU A 82 20.81 0.93 -6.40
N ALA A 83 21.91 0.59 -5.73
CA ALA A 83 23.01 -0.18 -6.31
C ALA A 83 22.56 -1.59 -6.76
N THR A 84 21.70 -2.25 -5.99
CA THR A 84 21.16 -3.57 -6.35
C THR A 84 20.25 -3.49 -7.55
N ILE A 85 19.37 -2.50 -7.59
CA ILE A 85 18.43 -2.31 -8.72
C ILE A 85 19.17 -1.82 -9.97
N ALA A 86 20.15 -0.94 -9.84
CA ALA A 86 21.02 -0.50 -10.93
C ALA A 86 21.78 -1.66 -11.57
N LYS A 87 22.30 -2.58 -10.74
CA LYS A 87 22.89 -3.84 -11.23
C LYS A 87 21.91 -4.71 -11.99
N TRP A 88 20.67 -4.79 -11.51
CA TRP A 88 19.63 -5.65 -12.11
C TRP A 88 19.11 -5.09 -13.44
N THR A 89 19.05 -3.76 -13.57
CA THR A 89 18.61 -3.06 -14.79
C THR A 89 19.73 -2.84 -15.82
N GLY A 90 20.98 -3.22 -15.51
CA GLY A 90 22.13 -3.01 -16.38
C GLY A 90 22.60 -1.55 -16.46
N PHE A 91 22.02 -0.66 -15.66
CA PHE A 91 22.31 0.79 -15.67
C PHE A 91 23.67 1.14 -15.05
N SER A 92 24.26 0.26 -14.23
CA SER A 92 25.55 0.47 -13.56
C SER A 92 26.78 0.25 -14.46
N SER A 93 26.58 -0.24 -15.71
CA SER A 93 27.72 -0.60 -16.57
C SER A 93 28.42 0.60 -17.24
N GLU A 94 27.80 1.78 -17.24
CA GLU A 94 28.37 2.99 -17.86
C GLU A 94 28.92 4.03 -16.85
N TRP A 95 28.76 3.76 -15.56
CA TRP A 95 29.21 4.70 -14.54
C TRP A 95 30.51 4.22 -13.89
N ASP A 96 31.63 4.80 -14.29
CA ASP A 96 32.94 4.53 -13.69
C ASP A 96 33.20 5.25 -12.35
N GLY A 97 32.16 5.85 -11.77
CA GLY A 97 32.19 6.40 -10.39
C GLY A 97 33.05 7.67 -10.20
N GLU A 98 33.72 8.14 -11.21
CA GLU A 98 34.57 9.32 -11.08
C GLU A 98 33.80 10.61 -11.38
N VAL A 99 33.65 11.45 -10.36
CA VAL A 99 33.07 12.80 -10.46
C VAL A 99 34.21 13.80 -10.50
N ASN A 100 34.59 14.24 -11.71
CA ASN A 100 35.71 15.11 -11.91
C ASN A 100 35.34 16.58 -12.17
N THR A 101 34.04 16.83 -12.47
CA THR A 101 33.59 18.18 -12.86
C THR A 101 32.22 18.48 -12.29
N MET A 102 31.87 19.75 -12.08
CA MET A 102 30.53 20.19 -11.67
C MET A 102 29.42 19.71 -12.61
N LYS A 103 29.72 19.55 -13.90
CA LYS A 103 28.77 18.98 -14.86
C LYS A 103 28.43 17.51 -14.55
N ASP A 104 29.41 16.77 -14.05
CA ASP A 104 29.25 15.37 -13.66
C ASP A 104 28.35 15.24 -12.39
N VAL A 105 28.54 16.15 -11.42
CA VAL A 105 27.69 16.25 -10.23
C VAL A 105 26.22 16.52 -10.62
N HIS A 106 25.98 17.51 -11.48
CA HIS A 106 24.62 17.82 -11.93
C HIS A 106 24.00 16.65 -12.70
N ARG A 107 24.80 16.01 -13.57
CA ARG A 107 24.34 14.83 -14.31
C ARG A 107 24.00 13.68 -13.37
N LEU A 108 24.81 13.42 -12.36
CA LEU A 108 24.57 12.42 -11.31
C LEU A 108 23.27 12.69 -10.57
N VAL A 109 23.09 13.91 -10.09
CA VAL A 109 21.87 14.33 -9.37
C VAL A 109 20.63 14.12 -10.23
N ILE A 110 20.66 14.54 -11.50
CA ILE A 110 19.53 14.37 -12.42
C ILE A 110 19.23 12.89 -12.67
N VAL A 111 20.25 12.07 -12.91
CA VAL A 111 20.09 10.63 -13.15
C VAL A 111 19.50 9.93 -11.94
N ILE A 112 19.99 10.22 -10.73
CA ILE A 112 19.45 9.65 -9.50
C ILE A 112 17.99 10.09 -9.31
N ALA A 113 17.68 11.37 -9.50
CA ALA A 113 16.34 11.89 -9.36
C ALA A 113 15.35 11.26 -10.35
N VAL A 114 15.73 11.11 -11.61
CA VAL A 114 14.90 10.46 -12.64
C VAL A 114 14.71 8.99 -12.33
N PHE A 115 15.77 8.28 -11.96
CA PHE A 115 15.69 6.87 -11.60
C PHE A 115 14.77 6.65 -10.38
N GLN A 116 14.92 7.48 -9.36
CA GLN A 116 14.06 7.45 -8.17
C GLN A 116 12.59 7.71 -8.51
N ALA A 117 12.32 8.69 -9.37
CA ALA A 117 10.97 8.99 -9.84
C ALA A 117 10.35 7.80 -10.60
N LEU A 118 11.13 7.13 -11.44
CA LEU A 118 10.68 5.93 -12.17
C LEU A 118 10.39 4.76 -11.22
N LEU A 119 11.25 4.50 -10.23
CA LEU A 119 11.01 3.46 -9.23
C LEU A 119 9.76 3.73 -8.43
N TYR A 120 9.53 4.97 -8.02
CA TYR A 120 8.32 5.38 -7.32
C TYR A 120 7.07 5.15 -8.18
N LEU A 121 7.12 5.56 -9.45
CA LEU A 121 6.02 5.37 -10.39
C LEU A 121 5.70 3.88 -10.61
N ILE A 122 6.73 3.05 -10.80
CA ILE A 122 6.57 1.59 -10.94
C ILE A 122 5.94 0.99 -9.67
N SER A 123 6.40 1.40 -8.49
CA SER A 123 5.84 0.95 -7.21
C SER A 123 4.36 1.29 -7.08
N PHE A 124 3.94 2.49 -7.54
CA PHE A 124 2.54 2.90 -7.57
C PHE A 124 1.70 2.10 -8.56
N LEU A 125 2.24 1.79 -9.74
CA LEU A 125 1.55 0.94 -10.73
C LEU A 125 1.32 -0.47 -10.17
N ILE A 126 2.35 -1.07 -9.58
CA ILE A 126 2.25 -2.39 -8.96
C ILE A 126 1.22 -2.38 -7.83
N LYS A 127 1.27 -1.37 -6.95
CA LYS A 127 0.25 -1.15 -5.89
C LYS A 127 -1.16 -1.06 -6.46
N GLY A 128 -1.35 -0.33 -7.57
CA GLY A 128 -2.64 -0.20 -8.26
C GLY A 128 -3.18 -1.56 -8.74
N VAL A 129 -2.33 -2.41 -9.29
CA VAL A 129 -2.69 -3.77 -9.72
C VAL A 129 -3.15 -4.62 -8.52
N PHE A 130 -2.39 -4.62 -7.41
CA PHE A 130 -2.79 -5.34 -6.20
C PHE A 130 -4.09 -4.80 -5.58
N LEU A 131 -4.29 -3.48 -5.59
CA LEU A 131 -5.53 -2.86 -5.14
C LEU A 131 -6.73 -3.30 -6.00
N TYR A 132 -6.56 -3.39 -7.32
CA TYR A 132 -7.58 -3.92 -8.22
C TYR A 132 -7.94 -5.36 -7.86
N PHE A 133 -6.95 -6.25 -7.67
CA PHE A 133 -7.20 -7.63 -7.27
C PHE A 133 -7.86 -7.74 -5.91
N THR A 134 -7.51 -6.90 -4.94
CA THR A 134 -8.17 -6.82 -3.63
C THR A 134 -9.66 -6.56 -3.80
N ARG A 135 -10.01 -5.51 -4.56
CA ARG A 135 -11.42 -5.16 -4.82
C ARG A 135 -12.15 -6.27 -5.57
N GLN A 136 -11.54 -6.80 -6.61
CA GLN A 136 -12.14 -7.86 -7.41
C GLN A 136 -12.40 -9.12 -6.59
N THR A 137 -11.48 -9.48 -5.71
CA THR A 137 -11.62 -10.69 -4.89
C THR A 137 -12.67 -10.52 -3.79
N ILE A 138 -12.65 -9.43 -3.03
CA ILE A 138 -13.52 -9.26 -1.86
C ILE A 138 -14.92 -8.78 -2.27
N ILE A 139 -15.03 -7.77 -3.15
CA ILE A 139 -16.33 -7.20 -3.53
C ILE A 139 -17.13 -8.18 -4.39
N VAL A 140 -16.49 -8.83 -5.37
CA VAL A 140 -17.18 -9.83 -6.19
C VAL A 140 -17.63 -11.01 -5.32
N ASN A 141 -16.80 -11.43 -4.36
CA ASN A 141 -17.16 -12.49 -3.43
C ASN A 141 -18.40 -12.12 -2.60
N SER A 142 -18.52 -10.89 -2.10
CA SER A 142 -19.70 -10.43 -1.38
C SER A 142 -20.97 -10.44 -2.24
N ARG A 143 -20.86 -10.17 -3.55
CA ARG A 143 -21.98 -10.28 -4.49
C ARG A 143 -22.42 -11.73 -4.72
N ILE A 144 -21.48 -12.66 -4.77
CA ILE A 144 -21.80 -14.10 -4.86
C ILE A 144 -22.50 -14.58 -3.58
N MET A 145 -22.05 -14.11 -2.42
CA MET A 145 -22.71 -14.39 -1.14
C MET A 145 -24.13 -13.82 -1.09
N GLU A 146 -24.34 -12.60 -1.60
CA GLU A 146 -25.66 -11.98 -1.73
C GLU A 146 -26.58 -12.84 -2.61
N PHE A 147 -26.09 -13.29 -3.76
CA PHE A 147 -26.85 -14.16 -4.65
C PHE A 147 -27.26 -15.47 -3.96
N ASP A 148 -26.33 -16.12 -3.26
CA ASP A 148 -26.63 -17.36 -2.53
C ASP A 148 -27.66 -17.14 -1.42
N LEU A 149 -27.60 -16.02 -0.71
CA LEU A 149 -28.59 -15.64 0.31
C LEU A 149 -29.98 -15.42 -0.32
N LYS A 150 -30.05 -14.61 -1.38
CA LYS A 150 -31.31 -14.36 -2.11
C LYS A 150 -31.92 -15.66 -2.63
N LYS A 151 -31.12 -16.54 -3.21
CA LYS A 151 -31.56 -17.85 -3.70
C LYS A 151 -32.14 -18.71 -2.56
N LYS A 152 -31.48 -18.71 -1.39
CA LYS A 152 -31.92 -19.47 -0.22
C LYS A 152 -33.24 -18.94 0.33
N ILE A 153 -33.41 -17.63 0.45
CA ILE A 153 -34.63 -16.98 0.93
C ILE A 153 -35.76 -17.21 -0.06
N TYR A 154 -35.53 -17.05 -1.35
CA TYR A 154 -36.50 -17.27 -2.40
C TYR A 154 -36.99 -18.71 -2.42
N ALA A 155 -36.09 -19.70 -2.33
CA ALA A 155 -36.46 -21.10 -2.24
C ALA A 155 -37.27 -21.45 -0.95
N HIS A 156 -37.04 -20.68 0.12
CA HIS A 156 -37.87 -20.81 1.33
C HIS A 156 -39.26 -20.23 1.13
N TYR A 157 -39.37 -19.06 0.52
CA TYR A 157 -40.65 -18.42 0.21
C TYR A 157 -41.55 -19.33 -0.67
N GLN A 158 -40.95 -20.00 -1.67
CA GLN A 158 -41.73 -20.92 -2.52
C GLN A 158 -42.33 -22.11 -1.77
N LYS A 159 -41.90 -22.43 -0.55
CA LYS A 159 -42.41 -23.54 0.27
C LYS A 159 -43.46 -23.11 1.27
N LEU A 160 -43.74 -21.81 1.37
CA LEU A 160 -44.70 -21.28 2.33
C LEU A 160 -46.14 -21.34 1.77
N ASP A 161 -47.12 -21.59 2.65
CA ASP A 161 -48.51 -21.72 2.30
C ASP A 161 -49.16 -20.37 1.95
N ALA A 162 -50.28 -20.42 1.21
CA ALA A 162 -51.07 -19.24 0.88
C ALA A 162 -51.59 -18.49 2.12
N SER A 163 -51.80 -19.17 3.24
CA SER A 163 -52.17 -18.58 4.52
C SER A 163 -51.13 -17.62 5.05
N PHE A 164 -49.84 -17.95 4.88
CA PHE A 164 -48.71 -17.08 5.24
C PHE A 164 -48.72 -15.76 4.46
N TYR A 165 -48.97 -15.80 3.15
CA TYR A 165 -49.02 -14.62 2.30
C TYR A 165 -50.25 -13.74 2.54
N LYS A 166 -51.32 -14.31 3.05
CA LYS A 166 -52.51 -13.53 3.49
C LYS A 166 -52.28 -12.82 4.83
N ALA A 167 -51.43 -13.38 5.69
CA ALA A 167 -51.13 -12.85 7.03
C ALA A 167 -49.95 -11.87 7.05
N ASN A 168 -49.11 -11.86 6.02
CA ASN A 168 -47.89 -11.03 5.94
C ASN A 168 -47.93 -10.16 4.69
N ASP A 169 -47.48 -8.90 4.82
CA ASP A 169 -47.40 -7.98 3.71
C ASP A 169 -46.31 -8.42 2.72
N THR A 170 -46.71 -8.63 1.48
CA THR A 170 -45.79 -9.01 0.38
C THR A 170 -44.73 -7.95 0.15
N GLY A 171 -45.04 -6.66 0.37
CA GLY A 171 -44.08 -5.56 0.26
C GLY A 171 -42.96 -5.68 1.29
N ASP A 172 -43.26 -6.02 2.55
CA ASP A 172 -42.27 -6.24 3.60
C ASP A 172 -41.35 -7.43 3.26
N LEU A 173 -41.91 -8.53 2.77
CA LEU A 173 -41.18 -9.72 2.35
C LEU A 173 -40.20 -9.40 1.18
N MET A 174 -40.68 -8.60 0.21
CA MET A 174 -39.83 -8.15 -0.90
C MET A 174 -38.72 -7.20 -0.45
N ASN A 175 -38.99 -6.31 0.52
CA ASN A 175 -38.00 -5.43 1.08
C ASN A 175 -36.88 -6.20 1.81
N ARG A 176 -37.24 -7.23 2.57
CA ARG A 176 -36.24 -8.11 3.25
C ARG A 176 -35.30 -8.81 2.28
N ILE A 177 -35.80 -9.33 1.15
CA ILE A 177 -34.97 -10.03 0.17
C ILE A 177 -34.11 -9.07 -0.68
N SER A 178 -34.57 -7.83 -0.90
CA SER A 178 -33.85 -6.86 -1.71
C SER A 178 -32.92 -5.98 -0.88
N GLU A 179 -33.46 -5.26 0.10
CA GLU A 179 -32.73 -4.22 0.84
C GLU A 179 -31.92 -4.81 2.01
N ASP A 180 -32.52 -5.65 2.85
CA ASP A 180 -31.80 -6.18 4.02
C ASP A 180 -30.67 -7.12 3.61
N VAL A 181 -30.87 -7.93 2.58
CA VAL A 181 -29.79 -8.77 2.04
C VAL A 181 -28.69 -7.90 1.41
N SER A 182 -29.04 -6.77 0.78
CA SER A 182 -28.04 -5.82 0.30
C SER A 182 -27.23 -5.18 1.43
N LYS A 183 -27.85 -4.85 2.57
CA LYS A 183 -27.13 -4.38 3.77
C LYS A 183 -26.15 -5.44 4.29
N VAL A 184 -26.55 -6.72 4.29
CA VAL A 184 -25.64 -7.83 4.63
C VAL A 184 -24.46 -7.91 3.66
N ARG A 185 -24.68 -7.73 2.36
CA ARG A 185 -23.60 -7.66 1.37
C ARG A 185 -22.63 -6.53 1.66
N MET A 186 -23.12 -5.33 2.00
CA MET A 186 -22.27 -4.18 2.35
C MET A 186 -21.40 -4.48 3.57
N TYR A 187 -21.91 -5.23 4.53
CA TYR A 187 -21.13 -5.69 5.67
C TYR A 187 -20.07 -6.73 5.26
N LEU A 188 -20.44 -7.76 4.50
CA LEU A 188 -19.56 -8.87 4.12
C LEU A 188 -18.45 -8.47 3.13
N GLY A 189 -18.68 -7.45 2.32
CA GLY A 189 -17.72 -6.95 1.32
C GLY A 189 -17.00 -5.68 1.78
N PRO A 190 -17.57 -4.51 1.51
CA PRO A 190 -16.91 -3.24 1.77
C PRO A 190 -16.48 -3.04 3.23
N ALA A 191 -17.37 -3.31 4.22
CA ALA A 191 -17.03 -3.07 5.62
C ALA A 191 -15.89 -3.97 6.09
N VAL A 192 -15.91 -5.27 5.77
CA VAL A 192 -14.83 -6.19 6.10
C VAL A 192 -13.54 -5.79 5.37
N MET A 193 -13.63 -5.43 4.09
CA MET A 193 -12.45 -5.00 3.32
C MET A 193 -11.78 -3.77 3.93
N TYR A 194 -12.55 -2.71 4.24
CA TYR A 194 -11.99 -1.48 4.81
C TYR A 194 -11.45 -1.69 6.22
N SER A 195 -12.14 -2.48 7.05
CA SER A 195 -11.68 -2.79 8.42
C SER A 195 -10.37 -3.57 8.40
N LEU A 196 -10.25 -4.60 7.55
CA LEU A 196 -9.02 -5.38 7.39
C LEU A 196 -7.88 -4.52 6.82
N ASN A 197 -8.18 -3.67 5.83
CA ASN A 197 -7.18 -2.76 5.25
C ASN A 197 -6.66 -1.77 6.30
N LEU A 198 -7.55 -1.15 7.08
CA LEU A 198 -7.18 -0.22 8.14
C LEU A 198 -6.34 -0.92 9.22
N ALA A 199 -6.78 -2.09 9.69
CA ALA A 199 -6.05 -2.86 10.69
C ALA A 199 -4.65 -3.26 10.19
N ALA A 200 -4.53 -3.77 8.96
CA ALA A 200 -3.25 -4.12 8.37
C ALA A 200 -2.32 -2.91 8.22
N LEU A 201 -2.86 -1.75 7.79
CA LEU A 201 -2.10 -0.52 7.66
C LEU A 201 -1.58 -0.03 9.02
N ILE A 202 -2.44 0.02 10.05
CA ILE A 202 -2.04 0.44 11.39
C ILE A 202 -0.93 -0.46 11.93
N ILE A 203 -1.07 -1.78 11.83
CA ILE A 203 -0.07 -2.73 12.31
C ILE A 203 1.26 -2.51 11.61
N LEU A 204 1.27 -2.36 10.27
CA LEU A 204 2.49 -2.14 9.50
C LEU A 204 3.17 -0.80 9.84
N VAL A 205 2.39 0.28 9.92
CA VAL A 205 2.92 1.62 10.22
C VAL A 205 3.50 1.65 11.63
N VAL A 206 2.77 1.16 12.62
CA VAL A 206 3.25 1.12 14.02
C VAL A 206 4.50 0.25 14.13
N TRP A 207 4.54 -0.90 13.46
CA TRP A 207 5.73 -1.75 13.40
C TRP A 207 6.96 -0.99 12.90
N ILE A 208 6.83 -0.25 11.79
CA ILE A 208 7.95 0.51 11.21
C ILE A 208 8.34 1.68 12.12
N MET A 209 7.38 2.41 12.68
CA MET A 209 7.67 3.49 13.63
C MET A 209 8.47 2.99 14.84
N LEU A 210 8.11 1.82 15.37
CA LEU A 210 8.85 1.19 16.50
C LEU A 210 10.28 0.77 16.12
N THR A 211 10.53 0.44 14.86
CA THR A 211 11.90 0.11 14.39
C THR A 211 12.78 1.34 14.20
N ILE A 212 12.19 2.52 14.00
CA ILE A 212 12.91 3.79 13.83
C ILE A 212 13.24 4.40 15.20
N ASP A 213 12.23 4.68 16.00
CA ASP A 213 12.39 5.26 17.34
C ASP A 213 11.15 4.94 18.21
N VAL A 214 11.38 4.20 19.29
CA VAL A 214 10.33 3.81 20.24
C VAL A 214 9.77 5.01 20.99
N THR A 215 10.63 5.95 21.40
CA THR A 215 10.22 7.10 22.20
C THR A 215 9.33 8.04 21.39
N LEU A 216 9.76 8.34 20.17
CA LEU A 216 8.99 9.17 19.23
C LEU A 216 7.64 8.53 18.89
N THR A 217 7.61 7.20 18.72
CA THR A 217 6.38 6.44 18.44
C THR A 217 5.36 6.57 19.57
N ILE A 218 5.81 6.46 20.84
CA ILE A 218 4.93 6.62 22.01
C ILE A 218 4.33 8.03 22.04
N TYR A 219 5.14 9.07 21.84
CA TYR A 219 4.64 10.45 21.80
C TYR A 219 3.66 10.68 20.65
N ALA A 220 3.91 10.10 19.48
CA ALA A 220 3.01 10.22 18.32
C ALA A 220 1.67 9.49 18.52
N LEU A 221 1.66 8.36 19.22
CA LEU A 221 0.45 7.57 19.47
C LEU A 221 -0.36 8.07 20.69
N LEU A 222 0.26 8.81 21.61
CA LEU A 222 -0.36 9.29 22.85
C LEU A 222 -1.65 10.11 22.62
N PRO A 223 -1.76 11.02 21.64
CA PRO A 223 -2.99 11.77 21.41
C PRO A 223 -4.13 10.95 20.78
N LEU A 224 -3.86 9.79 20.15
CA LEU A 224 -4.89 8.99 19.48
C LEU A 224 -6.04 8.52 20.38
N PRO A 225 -5.81 8.02 21.62
CA PRO A 225 -6.90 7.63 22.52
C PRO A 225 -7.70 8.81 23.09
N LEU A 226 -7.20 10.05 22.96
CA LEU A 226 -7.87 11.27 23.44
C LEU A 226 -8.78 11.89 22.37
N MET A 227 -8.71 11.41 21.13
CA MET A 227 -9.49 11.87 19.98
C MET A 227 -10.73 11.00 19.74
#